data_888a5a100ad82abfa021cd6578327069
#
_entry.id   888a5a100ad82abfa021cd6578327069
#
_cell.length_a   1.000
_cell.length_b   1.000
_cell.length_c   1.000
_cell.angle_alpha   90.00
_cell.angle_beta   90.00
_cell.angle_gamma   90.00
#
_symmetry.space_group_name_H-M   'P 1'
#
loop_
_entity.id
_entity.type
_entity.pdbx_description
1 polymer ?
#
loop_
_entity_poly.entity_id
_entity_poly.type
_entity_poly.pdbx_seq_one_letter_code
_entity_poly.pdbx_strand_id
1 'polypeptide(L)'
;MEKILNRKVRILLLCLVGMLMAVKGVAQAIIVKGSVKDKTGEAIIGANVLVKGTTNGTITDFNGNFALDAKKGDILVISYIGFRNQELPAASDMKS
;
A
#
# COMPACT_ATOMS: atom_id res chain seq x y z
N MET A 1 38.43 10.34 -33.15
CA MET A 1 38.04 9.10 -32.49
C MET A 1 37.58 9.31 -31.05
N GLU A 2 38.27 10.11 -30.28
CA GLU A 2 37.85 10.40 -28.89
C GLU A 2 36.47 11.05 -28.79
N LYS A 3 36.12 11.93 -29.71
CA LYS A 3 34.79 12.56 -29.75
C LYS A 3 33.65 11.58 -30.01
N ILE A 4 33.89 10.52 -30.77
CA ILE A 4 32.88 9.49 -31.05
C ILE A 4 32.69 8.59 -29.83
N LEU A 5 33.77 8.25 -29.14
CA LEU A 5 33.71 7.48 -27.90
C LEU A 5 32.98 8.24 -26.80
N ASN A 6 33.22 9.52 -26.68
CA ASN A 6 32.54 10.38 -25.70
C ASN A 6 31.03 10.47 -25.94
N ARG A 7 30.57 10.46 -27.18
CA ARG A 7 29.14 10.42 -27.48
C ARG A 7 28.49 9.12 -27.07
N LYS A 8 29.13 7.99 -27.37
CA LYS A 8 28.62 6.67 -26.99
C LYS A 8 28.60 6.51 -25.47
N VAL A 9 29.63 6.96 -24.79
CA VAL A 9 29.70 6.93 -23.33
C VAL A 9 28.65 7.84 -22.70
N ARG A 10 28.40 9.02 -23.28
CA ARG A 10 27.31 9.92 -22.81
C ARG A 10 25.94 9.29 -22.94
N ILE A 11 25.66 8.65 -24.06
CA ILE A 11 24.38 7.98 -24.29
C ILE A 11 24.21 6.81 -23.33
N LEU A 12 25.25 6.03 -23.11
CA LEU A 12 25.25 4.93 -22.13
C LEU A 12 25.01 5.44 -20.71
N LEU A 13 25.70 6.51 -20.33
CA LEU A 13 25.51 7.13 -19.00
C LEU A 13 24.10 7.68 -18.81
N LEU A 14 23.53 8.30 -19.84
CA LEU A 14 22.15 8.82 -19.81
C LEU A 14 21.13 7.69 -19.68
N CYS A 15 21.33 6.59 -20.39
CA CYS A 15 20.47 5.40 -20.28
C CYS A 15 20.55 4.78 -18.89
N LEU A 16 21.75 4.70 -18.30
CA LEU A 16 21.96 4.16 -16.96
C LEU A 16 21.28 5.02 -15.89
N VAL A 17 21.41 6.34 -16.00
CA VAL A 17 20.74 7.29 -15.09
C VAL A 17 19.22 7.21 -15.24
N GLY A 18 18.72 7.04 -16.48
CA GLY A 18 17.30 6.86 -16.76
C GLY A 18 16.75 5.58 -16.14
N MET A 19 17.50 4.49 -16.18
CA MET A 19 17.14 3.21 -15.53
C MET A 19 17.09 3.34 -14.01
N LEU A 20 18.05 4.03 -13.41
CA LEU A 20 18.09 4.26 -11.97
C LEU A 20 16.92 5.13 -11.50
N MET A 21 16.51 6.10 -12.28
CA MET A 21 15.36 6.94 -11.96
C MET A 21 14.03 6.19 -12.07
N ALA A 22 13.91 5.24 -12.99
CA ALA A 22 12.71 4.43 -13.12
C ALA A 22 12.46 3.54 -11.89
N VAL A 23 13.51 3.13 -11.20
CA VAL A 23 13.41 2.32 -9.97
C VAL A 23 12.86 3.14 -8.78
N LYS A 24 13.07 4.45 -8.78
CA LYS A 24 12.57 5.34 -7.71
C LYS A 24 11.06 5.52 -7.71
N GLY A 25 10.37 5.13 -8.77
CA GLY A 25 8.92 5.20 -8.87
C GLY A 25 8.17 4.02 -8.27
N VAL A 26 8.87 3.02 -7.73
CA VAL A 26 8.22 1.87 -7.11
C VAL A 26 7.74 2.26 -5.72
N ALA A 27 6.42 2.17 -5.50
CA ALA A 27 5.84 2.44 -4.20
C ALA A 27 6.35 1.43 -3.18
N GLN A 28 6.68 1.92 -1.99
CA GLN A 28 7.18 1.06 -0.91
C GLN A 28 6.06 0.18 -0.38
N ALA A 29 6.34 -1.12 -0.29
CA ALA A 29 5.46 -2.06 0.39
C ALA A 29 5.51 -1.80 1.89
N ILE A 30 4.34 -1.75 2.52
CA ILE A 30 4.20 -1.58 3.96
C ILE A 30 3.27 -2.66 4.51
N ILE A 31 3.44 -3.00 5.78
CA ILE A 31 2.48 -3.82 6.50
C ILE A 31 1.56 -2.88 7.27
N VAL A 32 0.29 -2.87 6.88
CA VAL A 32 -0.74 -2.08 7.56
C VAL A 32 -1.32 -2.92 8.69
N LYS A 33 -1.22 -2.41 9.91
CA LYS A 33 -1.83 -3.03 11.09
C LYS A 33 -2.87 -2.08 11.65
N GLY A 34 -4.02 -2.62 12.01
CA GLY A 34 -5.07 -1.80 12.56
C GLY A 34 -6.10 -2.60 13.33
N SER A 35 -7.08 -1.89 13.85
CA SER A 35 -8.19 -2.50 14.54
C SER A 35 -9.50 -1.86 14.11
N VAL A 36 -10.55 -2.68 14.07
CA VAL A 36 -11.90 -2.24 13.72
C VAL A 36 -12.79 -2.40 14.95
N LYS A 37 -13.42 -1.31 15.36
CA LYS A 37 -14.30 -1.27 16.52
C LYS A 37 -15.59 -0.54 16.18
N ASP A 38 -16.67 -0.90 16.86
CA ASP A 38 -17.93 -0.17 16.73
C ASP A 38 -17.92 1.10 17.61
N LYS A 39 -19.05 1.81 17.63
CA LYS A 39 -19.19 3.06 18.39
C LYS A 39 -19.05 2.86 19.88
N THR A 40 -19.30 1.66 20.38
CA THR A 40 -19.20 1.32 21.82
C THR A 40 -17.79 0.89 22.20
N GLY A 41 -16.87 0.75 21.25
CA GLY A 41 -15.52 0.28 21.46
C GLY A 41 -15.38 -1.22 21.41
N GLU A 42 -16.43 -1.95 21.05
CA GLU A 42 -16.34 -3.40 20.87
C GLU A 42 -15.67 -3.75 19.55
N ALA A 43 -14.80 -4.77 19.59
CA ALA A 43 -14.11 -5.26 18.41
C ALA A 43 -15.10 -5.86 17.42
N ILE A 44 -14.94 -5.55 16.14
CA ILE A 44 -15.71 -6.15 15.06
C ILE A 44 -14.92 -7.31 14.49
N ILE A 45 -15.44 -8.51 14.67
CA ILE A 45 -14.82 -9.76 14.22
C ILE A 45 -15.32 -10.07 12.81
N GLY A 46 -14.39 -10.46 11.92
CA GLY A 46 -14.75 -10.87 10.58
C GLY A 46 -15.07 -9.73 9.62
N ALA A 47 -14.71 -8.51 9.95
CA ALA A 47 -14.81 -7.39 9.03
C ALA A 47 -13.83 -7.56 7.87
N ASN A 48 -14.25 -7.23 6.66
CA ASN A 48 -13.39 -7.27 5.47
C ASN A 48 -12.54 -6.01 5.40
N VAL A 49 -11.25 -6.20 5.15
CA VAL A 49 -10.31 -5.12 4.88
C VAL A 49 -9.66 -5.40 3.54
N LEU A 50 -9.88 -4.53 2.56
CA LEU A 50 -9.47 -4.74 1.18
C LEU A 50 -8.73 -3.51 0.67
N VAL A 51 -7.65 -3.74 -0.09
CA VAL A 51 -7.00 -2.66 -0.83
C VAL A 51 -7.89 -2.31 -2.03
N LYS A 52 -8.36 -1.07 -2.08
CA LYS A 52 -9.28 -0.58 -3.11
C LYS A 52 -8.74 -0.84 -4.51
N GLY A 53 -9.58 -1.39 -5.36
CA GLY A 53 -9.21 -1.71 -6.75
C GLY A 53 -8.44 -3.01 -6.92
N THR A 54 -8.25 -3.79 -5.87
CA THR A 54 -7.52 -5.06 -5.91
C THR A 54 -8.32 -6.18 -5.25
N THR A 55 -7.81 -7.41 -5.34
CA THR A 55 -8.34 -8.56 -4.59
C THR A 55 -7.52 -8.84 -3.33
N ASN A 56 -6.56 -7.97 -3.00
CA ASN A 56 -5.71 -8.12 -1.83
C ASN A 56 -6.46 -7.65 -0.58
N GLY A 57 -6.80 -8.59 0.30
CA GLY A 57 -7.57 -8.28 1.49
C GLY A 57 -7.39 -9.31 2.60
N THR A 58 -7.95 -8.99 3.75
CA THR A 58 -7.97 -9.85 4.93
C THR A 58 -9.26 -9.62 5.72
N ILE A 59 -9.43 -10.36 6.78
CA ILE A 59 -10.53 -10.19 7.73
C ILE A 59 -9.98 -9.93 9.13
N THR A 60 -10.75 -9.23 9.95
CA THR A 60 -10.36 -8.97 11.33
C THR A 60 -10.48 -10.23 12.19
N ASP A 61 -9.61 -10.36 13.18
CA ASP A 61 -9.58 -11.46 14.13
C ASP A 61 -10.55 -11.25 15.31
N PHE A 62 -10.45 -12.10 16.33
CA PHE A 62 -11.31 -12.05 17.51
C PHE A 62 -11.16 -10.75 18.31
N ASN A 63 -10.05 -10.05 18.17
CA ASN A 63 -9.82 -8.78 18.83
C ASN A 63 -10.13 -7.59 17.90
N GLY A 64 -10.65 -7.84 16.70
CA GLY A 64 -10.90 -6.82 15.69
C GLY A 64 -9.65 -6.33 15.01
N ASN A 65 -8.54 -7.00 15.19
CA ASN A 65 -7.26 -6.61 14.60
C ASN A 65 -7.07 -7.21 13.23
N PHE A 66 -6.32 -6.52 12.39
CA PHE A 66 -5.93 -7.01 11.07
C PHE A 66 -4.49 -6.61 10.74
N ALA A 67 -3.89 -7.36 9.84
CA ALA A 67 -2.60 -7.03 9.23
C ALA A 67 -2.71 -7.31 7.74
N LEU A 68 -2.25 -6.39 6.92
CA LEU A 68 -2.41 -6.47 5.47
C LEU A 68 -1.22 -5.81 4.78
N ASP A 69 -0.67 -6.50 3.79
CA ASP A 69 0.37 -5.92 2.94
C ASP A 69 -0.27 -4.94 1.97
N ALA A 70 0.26 -3.73 1.93
CA ALA A 70 -0.21 -2.68 1.04
C ALA A 70 0.96 -1.83 0.57
N LYS A 71 0.67 -0.82 -0.22
CA LYS A 71 1.66 0.17 -0.67
C LYS A 71 1.29 1.52 -0.11
N LYS A 72 2.29 2.33 0.17
CA LYS A 72 2.07 3.71 0.60
C LYS A 72 1.21 4.44 -0.44
N GLY A 73 0.13 5.05 0.01
CA GLY A 73 -0.82 5.73 -0.86
C GLY A 73 -2.03 4.90 -1.26
N ASP A 74 -2.04 3.60 -0.98
CA ASP A 74 -3.21 2.77 -1.21
C ASP A 74 -4.37 3.18 -0.28
N ILE A 75 -5.59 2.91 -0.75
CA ILE A 75 -6.80 3.13 0.04
C ILE A 75 -7.30 1.77 0.52
N LEU A 76 -7.60 1.65 1.81
CA LEU A 76 -8.22 0.47 2.38
C LEU A 76 -9.72 0.66 2.49
N VAL A 77 -10.48 -0.33 2.06
CA VAL A 77 -11.94 -0.37 2.22
C VAL A 77 -12.26 -1.36 3.32
N ILE A 78 -12.90 -0.87 4.38
CA ILE A 78 -13.34 -1.70 5.50
C ILE A 78 -14.85 -1.86 5.39
N SER A 79 -15.33 -3.10 5.37
CA SER A 79 -16.75 -3.40 5.24
C SER A 79 -17.18 -4.50 6.18
N TYR A 80 -18.40 -4.37 6.71
CA TYR A 80 -19.03 -5.38 7.55
C TYR A 80 -20.55 -5.25 7.41
N ILE A 81 -21.24 -6.35 7.55
CA ILE A 81 -22.71 -6.41 7.41
C ILE A 81 -23.36 -5.49 8.46
N GLY A 82 -24.25 -4.61 8.01
CA GLY A 82 -24.94 -3.66 8.88
C GLY A 82 -24.21 -2.36 9.15
N PHE A 83 -23.01 -2.20 8.61
CA PHE A 83 -22.19 -0.99 8.76
C PHE A 83 -21.89 -0.37 7.41
N ARG A 84 -21.66 0.94 7.40
CA ARG A 84 -21.21 1.63 6.20
C ARG A 84 -19.76 1.27 5.90
N ASN A 85 -19.44 1.11 4.61
CA ASN A 85 -18.07 0.95 4.21
C ASN A 85 -17.25 2.20 4.53
N GLN A 86 -16.05 2.01 5.03
CA GLN A 86 -15.12 3.09 5.30
C GLN A 86 -13.90 2.97 4.38
N GLU A 87 -13.47 4.09 3.85
CA GLU A 87 -12.25 4.17 3.06
C GLU A 87 -11.21 4.97 3.83
N LEU A 88 -10.04 4.38 4.04
CA LEU A 88 -8.96 4.99 4.81
C LEU A 88 -7.63 4.85 4.06
N PRO A 89 -6.78 5.88 4.07
CA PRO A 89 -5.45 5.74 3.48
C PRO A 89 -4.61 4.74 4.26
N ALA A 90 -3.84 3.93 3.55
CA ALA A 90 -2.98 2.92 4.17
C ALA A 90 -1.90 3.59 5.00
N ALA A 91 -1.74 3.13 6.23
CA ALA A 91 -0.71 3.57 7.16
C ALA A 91 -0.20 2.38 7.95
N SER A 92 1.00 2.48 8.52
CA SER A 92 1.61 1.36 9.25
C SER A 92 0.89 1.01 10.55
N ASP A 93 0.08 1.92 11.09
CA ASP A 93 -0.73 1.71 12.30
C ASP A 93 -2.04 2.47 12.13
N MET A 94 -3.15 1.72 12.03
CA MET A 94 -4.47 2.29 11.74
C MET A 94 -5.49 1.88 12.78
N LYS A 95 -6.36 2.84 13.13
CA LYS A 95 -7.54 2.60 13.96
C LYS A 95 -8.79 3.06 13.21
N SER A 96 -9.82 2.26 13.30
CA SER A 96 -11.10 2.55 12.65
C SER A 96 -12.24 2.55 13.66
#